data_67b99026f75a5eb67c0567e424360fa2
#
_entry.id   67b99026f75a5eb67c0567e424360fa2
#
_cell.length_a   1.000
_cell.length_b   1.000
_cell.length_c   1.000
_cell.angle_alpha   90.00
_cell.angle_beta   90.00
_cell.angle_gamma   90.00
#
_symmetry.space_group_name_H-M   'P 1'
#
loop_
_entity.id
_entity.type
_entity.pdbx_description
1 polymer ?
#
loop_
_entity_poly.entity_id
_entity_poly.type
_entity_poly.pdbx_seq_one_letter_code
_entity_poly.pdbx_strand_id
1 'polypeptide(L)'
;MLHSKSGDWWTKNPQRARANNSAVLPRSEVTKEEFEYVFEILKNSGSGEPGFSWTNNTDWGFNPCHELSLNPNQFCNLTTINQTGIKSKADFLKRVHSATLLGTMQAAYTDFPYLRPIWKETTERESLTGISFTGIADAHGLVNNEWLQEGAKLALELNEKYAKKLSIIS
;
A
#
# COMPACT_ATOMS: atom_id res chain seq x y z
N MET A 1 19.50 11.15 -1.61
CA MET A 1 18.54 10.11 -2.06
C MET A 1 17.75 10.50 -3.32
N LEU A 2 17.37 11.76 -3.52
CA LEU A 2 16.59 12.20 -4.70
C LEU A 2 17.19 11.80 -6.04
N HIS A 3 18.52 11.78 -6.18
CA HIS A 3 19.24 11.38 -7.40
C HIS A 3 19.62 9.89 -7.46
N SER A 4 19.01 9.04 -6.64
CA SER A 4 19.41 7.61 -6.56
C SER A 4 19.21 6.84 -7.87
N LYS A 5 18.26 7.25 -8.69
CA LYS A 5 17.98 6.68 -10.02
C LYS A 5 18.19 7.70 -11.15
N SER A 6 19.26 8.47 -11.06
CA SER A 6 19.71 9.38 -12.12
C SER A 6 21.00 8.88 -12.78
N GLY A 7 21.21 9.24 -14.05
CA GLY A 7 22.40 8.83 -14.83
C GLY A 7 22.43 7.31 -15.05
N ASP A 8 23.62 6.72 -15.01
CA ASP A 8 23.84 5.29 -15.34
C ASP A 8 23.53 4.34 -14.15
N TRP A 9 22.55 4.66 -13.32
CA TRP A 9 22.26 3.90 -12.10
C TRP A 9 21.96 2.42 -12.37
N TRP A 10 21.30 2.11 -13.50
CA TRP A 10 20.95 0.73 -13.89
C TRP A 10 22.17 -0.16 -14.14
N THR A 11 23.30 0.42 -14.54
CA THR A 11 24.56 -0.29 -14.73
C THR A 11 25.39 -0.31 -13.45
N LYS A 12 25.49 0.84 -12.77
CA LYS A 12 26.34 0.99 -11.57
C LYS A 12 25.70 0.45 -10.29
N ASN A 13 24.38 0.52 -10.22
CA ASN A 13 23.58 0.17 -9.03
C ASN A 13 22.26 -0.54 -9.39
N PRO A 14 22.30 -1.68 -10.11
CA PRO A 14 21.09 -2.33 -10.63
C PRO A 14 20.11 -2.77 -9.54
N GLN A 15 20.60 -2.98 -8.30
CA GLN A 15 19.74 -3.31 -7.15
C GLN A 15 18.70 -2.23 -6.85
N ARG A 16 18.93 -0.97 -7.27
CA ARG A 16 17.99 0.15 -7.07
C ARG A 16 16.71 -0.01 -7.87
N ALA A 17 16.69 -0.86 -8.90
CA ALA A 17 15.48 -1.19 -9.66
C ALA A 17 14.38 -1.84 -8.79
N ARG A 18 14.76 -2.45 -7.67
CA ARG A 18 13.84 -3.14 -6.75
C ARG A 18 13.34 -2.27 -5.60
N ALA A 19 13.67 -0.99 -5.58
CA ALA A 19 13.24 -0.05 -4.56
C ALA A 19 12.46 1.10 -5.19
N ASN A 20 11.41 1.57 -4.51
CA ASN A 20 10.78 2.85 -4.82
C ASN A 20 11.51 3.98 -4.06
N ASN A 21 11.56 5.14 -4.68
CA ASN A 21 12.15 6.33 -4.12
C ASN A 21 11.20 7.51 -4.30
N SER A 22 10.66 8.02 -3.21
CA SER A 22 9.74 9.16 -3.22
C SER A 22 10.21 10.25 -2.26
N ALA A 23 10.03 11.49 -2.67
CA ALA A 23 10.18 12.64 -1.81
C ALA A 23 8.95 12.75 -0.90
N VAL A 24 9.15 12.75 0.41
CA VAL A 24 8.07 12.97 1.39
C VAL A 24 7.88 14.47 1.54
N LEU A 25 6.72 14.98 1.17
CA LEU A 25 6.38 16.39 1.17
C LEU A 25 5.26 16.66 2.20
N PRO A 26 5.59 17.28 3.35
CA PRO A 26 4.57 17.71 4.32
C PRO A 26 3.72 18.81 3.72
N ARG A 27 2.39 18.62 3.66
CA ARG A 27 1.47 19.57 3.01
C ARG A 27 1.46 20.96 3.64
N SER A 28 1.74 21.04 4.94
CA SER A 28 1.77 22.30 5.69
C SER A 28 3.07 23.09 5.55
N GLU A 29 4.14 22.46 5.06
CA GLU A 29 5.50 23.02 5.11
C GLU A 29 6.13 23.19 3.73
N VAL A 30 5.78 22.32 2.78
CA VAL A 30 6.37 22.32 1.44
C VAL A 30 6.10 23.62 0.71
N THR A 31 7.16 24.23 0.18
CA THR A 31 7.08 25.41 -0.67
C THR A 31 6.95 25.03 -2.15
N LYS A 32 6.54 26.00 -2.96
CA LYS A 32 6.49 25.82 -4.40
C LYS A 32 7.89 25.53 -4.97
N GLU A 33 8.88 26.22 -4.49
CA GLU A 33 10.28 26.08 -4.91
C GLU A 33 10.84 24.69 -4.60
N GLU A 34 10.54 24.14 -3.42
CA GLU A 34 10.92 22.76 -3.07
C GLU A 34 10.23 21.74 -3.96
N PHE A 35 8.94 21.92 -4.23
CA PHE A 35 8.22 21.05 -5.16
C PHE A 35 8.82 21.12 -6.56
N GLU A 36 9.05 22.31 -7.10
CA GLU A 36 9.64 22.51 -8.43
C GLU A 36 11.04 21.90 -8.53
N TYR A 37 11.84 22.02 -7.48
CA TYR A 37 13.16 21.40 -7.40
C TYR A 37 13.08 19.85 -7.53
N VAL A 38 12.22 19.22 -6.78
CA VAL A 38 12.02 17.76 -6.85
C VAL A 38 11.44 17.36 -8.20
N PHE A 39 10.52 18.15 -8.75
CA PHE A 39 9.90 17.90 -10.06
C PHE A 39 10.93 17.97 -11.21
N GLU A 40 11.86 18.92 -11.17
CA GLU A 40 12.94 18.99 -12.15
C GLU A 40 13.89 17.78 -12.06
N ILE A 41 14.16 17.28 -10.86
CA ILE A 41 14.94 16.04 -10.68
C ILE A 41 14.19 14.86 -11.31
N LEU A 42 12.91 14.70 -11.03
CA LEU A 42 12.05 13.67 -11.61
C LEU A 42 12.08 13.74 -13.15
N LYS A 43 11.83 14.90 -13.71
CA LYS A 43 11.80 15.14 -15.15
C LYS A 43 13.13 14.77 -15.83
N ASN A 44 14.25 15.11 -15.20
CA ASN A 44 15.59 14.87 -15.75
C ASN A 44 16.14 13.48 -15.43
N SER A 45 15.49 12.69 -14.56
CA SER A 45 15.97 11.36 -14.16
C SER A 45 15.86 10.31 -15.26
N GLY A 46 14.88 10.44 -16.16
CA GLY A 46 14.53 9.44 -17.16
C GLY A 46 13.95 8.14 -16.57
N SER A 47 13.76 8.07 -15.26
CA SER A 47 13.31 6.86 -14.57
C SER A 47 11.89 6.97 -13.97
N GLY A 48 11.28 8.15 -14.02
CA GLY A 48 10.00 8.41 -13.32
C GLY A 48 10.14 8.56 -11.81
N GLU A 49 11.36 8.63 -11.28
CA GLU A 49 11.66 8.84 -9.87
C GLU A 49 12.62 10.03 -9.66
N PRO A 50 12.55 10.70 -8.49
CA PRO A 50 11.73 10.37 -7.33
C PRO A 50 10.24 10.60 -7.56
N GLY A 51 9.38 9.75 -6.97
CA GLY A 51 7.94 10.02 -6.88
C GLY A 51 7.64 11.08 -5.83
N PHE A 52 6.36 11.40 -5.63
CA PHE A 52 5.88 12.32 -4.60
C PHE A 52 5.01 11.60 -3.58
N SER A 53 5.29 11.82 -2.31
CA SER A 53 4.51 11.33 -1.18
C SER A 53 4.03 12.51 -0.34
N TRP A 54 2.75 12.83 -0.47
CA TRP A 54 2.13 13.93 0.27
C TRP A 54 1.65 13.43 1.63
N THR A 55 2.10 14.05 2.71
CA THR A 55 1.72 13.67 4.06
C THR A 55 1.26 14.86 4.89
N ASN A 56 0.40 14.59 5.88
CA ASN A 56 0.07 15.52 6.95
C ASN A 56 0.80 15.15 8.26
N ASN A 57 1.50 14.02 8.28
CA ASN A 57 2.24 13.55 9.44
C ASN A 57 3.50 12.81 8.99
N THR A 58 4.66 13.38 9.34
CA THR A 58 5.98 12.84 8.97
C THR A 58 6.43 11.65 9.82
N ASP A 59 5.73 11.35 10.92
CA ASP A 59 6.02 10.18 11.76
C ASP A 59 5.52 8.88 11.11
N TRP A 60 4.64 8.99 10.12
CA TRP A 60 4.13 7.86 9.35
C TRP A 60 4.91 7.70 8.05
N GLY A 61 5.25 6.44 7.76
CA GLY A 61 5.79 6.05 6.46
C GLY A 61 4.71 5.50 5.54
N PHE A 62 5.15 5.00 4.39
CA PHE A 62 4.28 4.33 3.41
C PHE A 62 4.96 3.06 2.93
N ASN A 63 4.17 2.08 2.50
CA ASN A 63 4.69 0.99 1.70
C ASN A 63 5.13 1.51 0.32
N PRO A 64 5.92 0.74 -0.46
CA PRO A 64 6.47 1.22 -1.73
C PRO A 64 5.45 1.72 -2.75
N CYS A 65 4.23 1.17 -2.74
CA CYS A 65 3.16 1.54 -3.67
C CYS A 65 2.24 2.65 -3.12
N HIS A 66 2.46 3.12 -1.90
CA HIS A 66 1.74 4.21 -1.24
C HIS A 66 0.25 3.96 -0.92
N GLU A 67 -0.23 2.73 -1.00
CA GLU A 67 -1.60 2.39 -0.65
C GLU A 67 -1.83 2.20 0.86
N LEU A 68 -0.77 2.05 1.65
CA LEU A 68 -0.84 1.92 3.10
C LEU A 68 0.03 2.97 3.79
N SER A 69 -0.55 3.67 4.77
CA SER A 69 0.22 4.45 5.74
C SER A 69 0.64 3.54 6.89
N LEU A 70 1.91 3.58 7.25
CA LEU A 70 2.52 2.68 8.21
C LEU A 70 3.16 3.45 9.35
N ASN A 71 2.87 3.06 10.57
CA ASN A 71 3.66 3.44 11.75
C ASN A 71 5.01 2.68 11.78
N PRO A 72 5.99 3.16 12.54
CA PRO A 72 7.22 2.41 12.78
C PRO A 72 6.92 0.99 13.27
N ASN A 73 7.64 0.01 12.71
CA ASN A 73 7.53 -1.42 13.01
C ASN A 73 6.17 -2.06 12.66
N GLN A 74 5.46 -1.55 11.66
CA GLN A 74 4.27 -2.17 11.09
C GLN A 74 4.58 -2.95 9.82
N PHE A 75 3.80 -4.01 9.58
CA PHE A 75 3.82 -4.76 8.34
C PHE A 75 2.78 -4.25 7.34
N CYS A 76 3.14 -4.30 6.07
CA CYS A 76 2.22 -4.11 4.96
C CYS A 76 1.50 -5.44 4.69
N ASN A 77 0.42 -5.71 5.41
CA ASN A 77 -0.43 -6.88 5.20
C ASN A 77 -1.40 -6.57 4.06
N LEU A 78 -0.98 -6.86 2.84
CA LEU A 78 -1.70 -6.50 1.62
C LEU A 78 -2.19 -7.73 0.89
N THR A 79 -3.46 -7.71 0.48
CA THR A 79 -4.02 -8.61 -0.52
C THR A 79 -4.42 -7.83 -1.76
N THR A 80 -4.29 -8.44 -2.94
CA THR A 80 -4.56 -7.76 -4.21
C THR A 80 -5.57 -8.53 -5.04
N ILE A 81 -6.63 -7.85 -5.46
CA ILE A 81 -7.66 -8.38 -6.36
C ILE A 81 -7.30 -7.99 -7.79
N ASN A 82 -7.07 -8.99 -8.66
CA ASN A 82 -6.94 -8.75 -10.08
C ASN A 82 -8.32 -8.55 -10.71
N GLN A 83 -8.56 -7.37 -11.27
CA GLN A 83 -9.82 -7.02 -11.90
C GLN A 83 -9.98 -7.59 -13.33
N THR A 84 -8.90 -7.92 -14.00
CA THR A 84 -8.90 -8.34 -15.42
C THR A 84 -9.81 -9.54 -15.69
N GLY A 85 -9.96 -10.45 -14.75
CA GLY A 85 -10.78 -11.65 -14.95
C GLY A 85 -12.16 -11.60 -14.27
N ILE A 86 -12.62 -10.44 -13.79
CA ILE A 86 -13.94 -10.29 -13.17
C ILE A 86 -15.01 -10.31 -14.26
N LYS A 87 -16.05 -11.13 -14.06
CA LYS A 87 -17.13 -11.33 -15.04
C LYS A 87 -18.47 -10.74 -14.59
N SER A 88 -18.64 -10.52 -13.29
CA SER A 88 -19.90 -10.03 -12.71
C SER A 88 -19.67 -9.41 -11.33
N LYS A 89 -20.68 -8.67 -10.84
CA LYS A 89 -20.71 -8.15 -9.47
C LYS A 89 -20.53 -9.28 -8.42
N ALA A 90 -21.19 -10.41 -8.65
CA ALA A 90 -21.06 -11.56 -7.74
C ALA A 90 -19.65 -12.13 -7.71
N ASP A 91 -18.95 -12.21 -8.85
CA ASP A 91 -17.55 -12.62 -8.92
C ASP A 91 -16.65 -11.60 -8.21
N PHE A 92 -16.88 -10.30 -8.42
CA PHE A 92 -16.17 -9.23 -7.71
C PHE A 92 -16.29 -9.37 -6.18
N LEU A 93 -17.52 -9.46 -5.67
CA LEU A 93 -17.78 -9.58 -4.23
C LEU A 93 -17.18 -10.86 -3.63
N LYS A 94 -17.18 -11.97 -4.38
CA LYS A 94 -16.53 -13.21 -3.97
C LYS A 94 -15.01 -13.03 -3.83
N ARG A 95 -14.38 -12.28 -4.72
CA ARG A 95 -12.95 -11.97 -4.63
C ARG A 95 -12.65 -11.03 -3.46
N VAL A 96 -13.49 -10.03 -3.22
CA VAL A 96 -13.40 -9.17 -2.02
C VAL A 96 -13.48 -10.00 -0.76
N HIS A 97 -14.43 -10.93 -0.67
CA HIS A 97 -14.54 -11.86 0.47
C HIS A 97 -13.24 -12.65 0.69
N SER A 98 -12.69 -13.25 -0.37
CA SER A 98 -11.45 -14.05 -0.28
C SER A 98 -10.25 -13.20 0.12
N ALA A 99 -10.11 -12.00 -0.46
CA ALA A 99 -9.04 -11.07 -0.14
C ALA A 99 -9.12 -10.61 1.32
N THR A 100 -10.33 -10.28 1.80
CA THR A 100 -10.55 -9.88 3.20
C THR A 100 -10.19 -11.02 4.16
N LEU A 101 -10.64 -12.23 3.88
CA LEU A 101 -10.30 -13.39 4.71
C LEU A 101 -8.79 -13.60 4.82
N LEU A 102 -8.11 -13.61 3.67
CA LEU A 102 -6.64 -13.80 3.63
C LEU A 102 -5.91 -12.65 4.33
N GLY A 103 -6.33 -11.40 4.11
CA GLY A 103 -5.74 -10.22 4.75
C GLY A 103 -5.90 -10.27 6.27
N THR A 104 -7.09 -10.60 6.77
CA THR A 104 -7.34 -10.72 8.21
C THR A 104 -6.53 -11.86 8.82
N MET A 105 -6.41 -13.00 8.14
CA MET A 105 -5.55 -14.10 8.60
C MET A 105 -4.07 -13.70 8.63
N GLN A 106 -3.61 -12.95 7.64
CA GLN A 106 -2.23 -12.44 7.59
C GLN A 106 -1.97 -11.47 8.74
N ALA A 107 -2.92 -10.56 9.03
CA ALA A 107 -2.82 -9.63 10.13
C ALA A 107 -2.84 -10.31 11.52
N ALA A 108 -3.42 -11.51 11.62
CA ALA A 108 -3.42 -12.30 12.85
C ALA A 108 -2.09 -13.04 13.12
N TYR A 109 -1.18 -13.09 12.15
CA TYR A 109 0.11 -13.74 12.35
C TYR A 109 1.04 -12.85 13.15
N THR A 110 1.50 -13.30 14.31
CA THR A 110 2.33 -12.55 15.26
C THR A 110 3.57 -13.31 15.75
N ASP A 111 3.88 -14.47 15.14
CA ASP A 111 5.07 -15.25 15.45
C ASP A 111 6.26 -14.80 14.60
N PHE A 112 7.08 -13.91 15.16
CA PHE A 112 8.22 -13.31 14.50
C PHE A 112 9.55 -13.64 15.20
N PRO A 113 10.04 -14.89 15.14
CA PRO A 113 11.17 -15.35 15.94
C PRO A 113 12.50 -14.61 15.67
N TYR A 114 12.62 -13.99 14.49
CA TYR A 114 13.84 -13.28 14.08
C TYR A 114 13.76 -11.76 14.19
N LEU A 115 12.62 -11.22 14.67
CA LEU A 115 12.40 -9.79 14.78
C LEU A 115 12.43 -9.35 16.25
N ARG A 116 12.67 -8.05 16.45
CA ARG A 116 12.58 -7.45 17.78
C ARG A 116 11.14 -7.53 18.30
N PRO A 117 10.93 -7.67 19.63
CA PRO A 117 9.58 -7.82 20.22
C PRO A 117 8.59 -6.73 19.81
N ILE A 118 9.06 -5.51 19.58
CA ILE A 118 8.21 -4.38 19.16
C ILE A 118 7.39 -4.65 17.90
N TRP A 119 7.87 -5.50 16.98
CA TRP A 119 7.12 -5.87 15.78
C TRP A 119 5.87 -6.67 16.12
N LYS A 120 5.98 -7.59 17.08
CA LYS A 120 4.86 -8.35 17.60
C LYS A 120 3.87 -7.45 18.32
N GLU A 121 4.34 -6.63 19.25
CA GLU A 121 3.54 -5.69 20.03
C GLU A 121 2.75 -4.74 19.12
N THR A 122 3.39 -4.20 18.09
CA THR A 122 2.74 -3.31 17.13
C THR A 122 1.70 -4.05 16.29
N THR A 123 2.00 -5.26 15.83
CA THR A 123 1.06 -6.07 15.05
C THR A 123 -0.17 -6.45 15.87
N GLU A 124 0.01 -6.89 17.11
CA GLU A 124 -1.10 -7.25 18.02
C GLU A 124 -1.97 -6.03 18.36
N ARG A 125 -1.37 -4.86 18.51
CA ARG A 125 -2.09 -3.61 18.79
C ARG A 125 -2.92 -3.11 17.63
N GLU A 126 -2.50 -3.35 16.39
CA GLU A 126 -3.09 -2.67 15.24
C GLU A 126 -3.73 -3.61 14.21
N SER A 127 -3.25 -4.85 14.11
CA SER A 127 -3.75 -5.88 13.18
C SER A 127 -4.05 -5.33 11.77
N LEU A 128 -3.15 -4.46 11.27
CA LEU A 128 -3.34 -3.71 10.02
C LEU A 128 -3.48 -4.64 8.83
N THR A 129 -4.49 -4.39 7.99
CA THR A 129 -4.67 -5.08 6.70
C THR A 129 -5.11 -4.11 5.61
N GLY A 130 -4.73 -4.41 4.37
CA GLY A 130 -5.13 -3.67 3.20
C GLY A 130 -5.60 -4.58 2.07
N ILE A 131 -6.62 -4.10 1.33
CA ILE A 131 -7.11 -4.75 0.12
C ILE A 131 -6.92 -3.79 -1.04
N SER A 132 -6.13 -4.19 -2.01
CA SER A 132 -5.80 -3.39 -3.19
C SER A 132 -6.34 -4.01 -4.47
N PHE A 133 -6.19 -3.29 -5.57
CA PHE A 133 -6.62 -3.70 -6.90
C PHE A 133 -5.49 -3.59 -7.91
N THR A 134 -5.44 -4.55 -8.84
CA THR A 134 -4.61 -4.48 -10.04
C THR A 134 -5.46 -4.76 -11.28
N GLY A 135 -4.95 -4.42 -12.47
CA GLY A 135 -5.69 -4.60 -13.71
C GLY A 135 -6.89 -3.67 -13.87
N ILE A 136 -6.88 -2.50 -13.20
CA ILE A 136 -8.00 -1.54 -13.23
C ILE A 136 -8.25 -1.04 -14.64
N ALA A 137 -7.21 -0.63 -15.35
CA ALA A 137 -7.31 -0.17 -16.73
C ALA A 137 -7.73 -1.29 -17.70
N ASP A 138 -7.22 -2.51 -17.47
CA ASP A 138 -7.53 -3.68 -18.32
C ASP A 138 -8.98 -4.18 -18.13
N ALA A 139 -9.58 -3.89 -17.00
CA ALA A 139 -10.97 -4.25 -16.72
C ALA A 139 -12.02 -3.38 -17.44
N HIS A 140 -11.56 -2.35 -18.17
CA HIS A 140 -12.41 -1.47 -19.00
C HIS A 140 -13.62 -0.87 -18.27
N GLY A 141 -13.48 -0.55 -16.98
CA GLY A 141 -14.53 0.06 -16.16
C GLY A 141 -15.67 -0.87 -15.76
N LEU A 142 -15.52 -2.18 -15.91
CA LEU A 142 -16.52 -3.15 -15.46
C LEU A 142 -16.80 -3.04 -13.96
N VAL A 143 -15.73 -2.85 -13.15
CA VAL A 143 -15.85 -2.59 -11.72
C VAL A 143 -16.08 -1.09 -11.53
N ASN A 144 -17.33 -0.72 -11.32
CA ASN A 144 -17.77 0.67 -11.17
C ASN A 144 -17.83 1.11 -9.71
N ASN A 145 -18.14 2.38 -9.48
CA ASN A 145 -18.19 2.97 -8.14
C ASN A 145 -19.20 2.29 -7.20
N GLU A 146 -20.34 1.82 -7.73
CA GLU A 146 -21.35 1.10 -6.93
C GLU A 146 -20.76 -0.21 -6.38
N TRP A 147 -20.09 -0.98 -7.24
CA TRP A 147 -19.45 -2.24 -6.82
C TRP A 147 -18.33 -2.01 -5.83
N LEU A 148 -17.54 -0.95 -6.03
CA LEU A 148 -16.45 -0.59 -5.10
C LEU A 148 -17.00 -0.22 -3.72
N GLN A 149 -18.07 0.59 -3.66
CA GLN A 149 -18.70 0.94 -2.39
C GLN A 149 -19.27 -0.28 -1.66
N GLU A 150 -19.95 -1.16 -2.39
CA GLU A 150 -20.48 -2.41 -1.81
C GLU A 150 -19.36 -3.35 -1.37
N GLY A 151 -18.30 -3.46 -2.18
CA GLY A 151 -17.11 -4.23 -1.84
C GLY A 151 -16.41 -3.72 -0.59
N ALA A 152 -16.26 -2.41 -0.45
CA ALA A 152 -15.68 -1.79 0.75
C ALA A 152 -16.51 -2.09 2.01
N LYS A 153 -17.84 -1.94 1.92
CA LYS A 153 -18.75 -2.27 3.02
C LYS A 153 -18.63 -3.75 3.40
N LEU A 154 -18.67 -4.64 2.42
CA LEU A 154 -18.51 -6.08 2.63
C LEU A 154 -17.17 -6.41 3.28
N ALA A 155 -16.09 -5.77 2.85
CA ALA A 155 -14.76 -5.98 3.41
C ALA A 155 -14.70 -5.60 4.90
N LEU A 156 -15.29 -4.47 5.30
CA LEU A 156 -15.36 -4.05 6.70
C LEU A 156 -16.15 -5.04 7.55
N GLU A 157 -17.33 -5.44 7.10
CA GLU A 157 -18.19 -6.42 7.81
C GLU A 157 -17.49 -7.78 7.97
N LEU A 158 -16.81 -8.24 6.94
CA LEU A 158 -16.07 -9.51 6.97
C LEU A 158 -14.81 -9.43 7.83
N ASN A 159 -14.09 -8.30 7.77
CA ASN A 159 -12.91 -8.11 8.64
C ASN A 159 -13.31 -8.16 10.11
N GLU A 160 -14.34 -7.42 10.52
CA GLU A 160 -14.88 -7.47 11.88
C GLU A 160 -15.27 -8.90 12.31
N LYS A 161 -15.99 -9.61 11.46
CA LYS A 161 -16.41 -10.99 11.69
C LYS A 161 -15.24 -11.95 11.88
N TYR A 162 -14.19 -11.83 11.02
CA TYR A 162 -13.04 -12.73 11.08
C TYR A 162 -12.06 -12.34 12.17
N ALA A 163 -11.84 -11.05 12.40
CA ALA A 163 -11.02 -10.54 13.49
C ALA A 163 -11.55 -11.04 14.86
N LYS A 164 -12.88 -10.97 15.05
CA LYS A 164 -13.52 -11.53 16.25
C LYS A 164 -13.26 -13.03 16.42
N LYS A 165 -13.29 -13.81 15.32
CA LYS A 165 -13.02 -15.25 15.38
C LYS A 165 -11.55 -15.57 15.67
N LEU A 166 -10.65 -14.71 15.26
CA LEU A 166 -9.20 -14.83 15.45
C LEU A 166 -8.73 -14.15 16.75
N SER A 167 -9.65 -13.50 17.48
CA SER A 167 -9.36 -12.74 18.71
C SER A 167 -8.32 -11.63 18.50
N ILE A 168 -8.41 -10.94 17.36
CA ILE A 168 -7.59 -9.76 17.03
C ILE A 168 -8.45 -8.51 16.88
N ILE A 169 -7.82 -7.36 16.80
CA ILE A 169 -8.47 -6.07 16.52
C ILE A 169 -8.91 -6.02 15.05
N SER A 170 -10.07 -5.41 14.78
CA SER A 170 -10.66 -5.24 13.44
C SER A 170 -10.51 -3.80 12.94
#